data_b674eaef93897df841e4c40d645de59d
#
_entry.id   b674eaef93897df841e4c40d645de59d
#
_cell.length_a   1.000
_cell.length_b   1.000
_cell.length_c   1.000
_cell.angle_alpha   90.00
_cell.angle_beta   90.00
_cell.angle_gamma   90.00
#
_symmetry.space_group_name_H-M   'P 1'
#
loop_
_entity.id
_entity.type
_entity.pdbx_description
1 polymer ?
#
loop_
_entity_poly.entity_id
_entity_poly.type
_entity_poly.pdbx_seq_one_letter_code
_entity_poly.pdbx_strand_id
1 'polypeptide(L)'
;FLLSIFGSFVVRSGILNSVHTFAADPTRGIFLLGIFAIFSVLSFYIFFTRSNLVKTSWPKFMSKNYLVLLNNIILMSILFIVLIGTLYPIILEAFTSNKLSIGPSYFSNLISPLVIALLLIFTMEQFLKQGFRKLIIFAALIIILSLIVQQFILKDVYAYLVISGIILLALMARAFFELLKTKSIKMPHKILGHISVVILTFAVIFNHNFSQNLDLRISPGENISAIGTNLK
;
A
#
# COMPACT_ATOMS: atom_id res chain seq x y z
N PHE A 1 14.98 -0.47 4.17
CA PHE A 1 15.75 -0.70 5.40
C PHE A 1 15.79 0.55 6.28
N LEU A 2 16.34 1.70 5.84
CA LEU A 2 16.42 2.93 6.64
C LEU A 2 15.03 3.40 7.12
N LEU A 3 14.03 3.43 6.25
CA LEU A 3 12.67 3.81 6.61
C LEU A 3 12.01 2.86 7.60
N SER A 4 12.38 1.58 7.60
CA SER A 4 11.93 0.60 8.58
C SER A 4 12.49 0.90 9.97
N ILE A 5 13.78 1.26 10.06
CA ILE A 5 14.40 1.71 11.33
C ILE A 5 13.74 3.02 11.80
N PHE A 6 13.54 3.98 10.88
CA PHE A 6 12.89 5.23 11.18
C PHE A 6 11.46 5.03 11.69
N GLY A 7 10.67 4.18 11.06
CA GLY A 7 9.33 3.84 11.53
C GLY A 7 9.34 3.21 12.92
N SER A 8 10.28 2.31 13.19
CA SER A 8 10.47 1.73 14.52
C SER A 8 10.86 2.78 15.57
N PHE A 9 11.72 3.73 15.18
CA PHE A 9 12.06 4.89 16.03
C PHE A 9 10.83 5.72 16.38
N VAL A 10 10.04 6.11 15.38
CA VAL A 10 8.85 6.96 15.58
C VAL A 10 7.84 6.31 16.54
N VAL A 11 7.59 4.99 16.40
CA VAL A 11 6.68 4.24 17.29
C VAL A 11 7.25 4.08 18.70
N ARG A 12 8.56 3.82 18.85
CA ARG A 12 9.21 3.55 20.15
C ARG A 12 9.60 4.79 20.94
N SER A 13 9.83 5.90 20.27
CA SER A 13 10.28 7.15 20.92
C SER A 13 9.23 7.80 21.83
N GLY A 14 7.95 7.41 21.70
CA GLY A 14 6.83 8.06 22.41
C GLY A 14 6.47 9.43 21.85
N ILE A 15 7.02 9.82 20.69
CA ILE A 15 6.70 11.10 20.02
C ILE A 15 5.28 11.06 19.43
N LEU A 16 4.80 9.87 19.03
CA LEU A 16 3.45 9.70 18.51
C LEU A 16 2.42 9.56 19.64
N ASN A 17 1.41 10.41 19.64
CA ASN A 17 0.19 10.23 20.42
C ASN A 17 -0.74 9.23 19.70
N SER A 18 -0.42 7.94 19.75
CA SER A 18 -1.17 6.89 19.07
C SER A 18 -1.42 5.72 20.02
N VAL A 19 -2.52 4.99 19.80
CA VAL A 19 -2.81 3.73 20.51
C VAL A 19 -1.70 2.67 20.34
N HIS A 20 -0.80 2.87 19.38
CA HIS A 20 0.35 1.98 19.13
C HIS A 20 1.61 2.36 19.93
N THR A 21 1.56 3.41 20.76
CA THR A 21 2.70 3.86 21.60
C THR A 21 2.71 3.29 23.02
N PHE A 22 1.97 2.22 23.26
CA PHE A 22 1.87 1.55 24.57
C PHE A 22 3.22 1.00 25.12
N ALA A 23 4.27 0.97 24.32
CA ALA A 23 5.61 0.56 24.71
C ALA A 23 6.66 1.69 24.48
N ALA A 24 6.27 2.95 24.77
CA ALA A 24 7.16 4.11 24.63
C ALA A 24 8.40 3.93 25.54
N ASP A 25 9.58 3.93 24.94
CA ASP A 25 10.86 3.87 25.61
C ASP A 25 11.82 4.86 24.92
N PRO A 26 11.95 6.08 25.46
CA PRO A 26 12.79 7.12 24.86
C PRO A 26 14.26 6.67 24.70
N THR A 27 14.79 5.87 25.62
CA THR A 27 16.18 5.40 25.56
C THR A 27 16.41 4.51 24.35
N ARG A 28 15.52 3.55 24.12
CA ARG A 28 15.57 2.68 22.93
C ARG A 28 15.25 3.46 21.65
N GLY A 29 14.41 4.49 21.75
CA GLY A 29 14.15 5.41 20.64
C GLY A 29 15.42 6.13 20.19
N ILE A 30 16.17 6.73 21.11
CA ILE A 30 17.44 7.42 20.80
C ILE A 30 18.47 6.47 20.22
N PHE A 31 18.55 5.23 20.71
CA PHE A 31 19.45 4.20 20.15
C PHE A 31 19.09 3.87 18.68
N LEU A 32 17.81 3.69 18.37
CA LEU A 32 17.35 3.48 17.00
C LEU A 32 17.63 4.67 16.09
N LEU A 33 17.49 5.90 16.61
CA LEU A 33 17.83 7.12 15.87
C LEU A 33 19.33 7.18 15.56
N GLY A 34 20.18 6.78 16.50
CA GLY A 34 21.63 6.68 16.30
C GLY A 34 21.99 5.69 15.19
N ILE A 35 21.39 4.49 15.21
CA ILE A 35 21.56 3.50 14.15
C ILE A 35 21.08 4.05 12.79
N PHE A 36 19.91 4.67 12.76
CA PHE A 36 19.37 5.30 11.55
C PHE A 36 20.33 6.35 10.99
N ALA A 37 20.87 7.24 11.85
CA ALA A 37 21.79 8.28 11.44
C ALA A 37 23.10 7.71 10.85
N ILE A 38 23.70 6.72 11.50
CA ILE A 38 24.94 6.08 11.03
C ILE A 38 24.74 5.45 9.66
N PHE A 39 23.71 4.63 9.50
CA PHE A 39 23.43 3.98 8.22
C PHE A 39 23.00 4.95 7.12
N SER A 40 22.31 6.04 7.48
CA SER A 40 21.95 7.09 6.52
C SER A 40 23.20 7.80 6.00
N VAL A 41 24.10 8.26 6.90
CA VAL A 41 25.35 8.91 6.51
C VAL A 41 26.20 7.99 5.64
N LEU A 42 26.36 6.72 6.04
CA LEU A 42 27.12 5.75 5.26
C LEU A 42 26.51 5.52 3.88
N SER A 43 25.18 5.39 3.79
CA SER A 43 24.46 5.18 2.53
C SER A 43 24.62 6.38 1.59
N PHE A 44 24.46 7.60 2.09
CA PHE A 44 24.66 8.81 1.31
C PHE A 44 26.12 8.99 0.89
N TYR A 45 27.06 8.69 1.76
CA TYR A 45 28.50 8.72 1.42
C TYR A 45 28.81 7.77 0.24
N ILE A 46 28.36 6.52 0.32
CA ILE A 46 28.53 5.55 -0.75
C ILE A 46 27.83 6.00 -2.04
N PHE A 47 26.62 6.52 -1.93
CA PHE A 47 25.86 7.02 -3.08
C PHE A 47 26.61 8.15 -3.80
N PHE A 48 27.05 9.18 -3.07
CA PHE A 48 27.73 10.32 -3.67
C PHE A 48 29.11 9.96 -4.24
N THR A 49 29.85 9.08 -3.58
CA THR A 49 31.18 8.64 -4.07
C THR A 49 31.10 7.68 -5.25
N ARG A 50 29.98 6.95 -5.41
CA ARG A 50 29.80 5.93 -6.45
C ARG A 50 28.74 6.30 -7.48
N SER A 51 28.18 7.50 -7.44
CA SER A 51 27.11 7.94 -8.35
C SER A 51 27.52 7.84 -9.84
N ASN A 52 28.79 8.06 -10.15
CA ASN A 52 29.33 7.98 -11.52
C ASN A 52 29.26 6.56 -12.12
N LEU A 53 29.08 5.52 -11.29
CA LEU A 53 28.94 4.14 -11.76
C LEU A 53 27.52 3.84 -12.25
N VAL A 54 26.56 4.68 -11.92
CA VAL A 54 25.16 4.51 -12.32
C VAL A 54 24.95 5.15 -13.70
N LYS A 55 25.02 4.34 -14.74
CA LYS A 55 24.66 4.78 -16.10
C LYS A 55 23.15 4.83 -16.20
N THR A 56 22.58 6.02 -16.30
CA THR A 56 21.13 6.23 -16.49
C THR A 56 20.83 6.48 -17.96
N SER A 57 19.91 5.71 -18.52
CA SER A 57 19.27 5.98 -19.80
C SER A 57 17.78 6.00 -19.62
N TRP A 58 17.08 6.92 -20.27
CA TRP A 58 15.62 6.95 -20.24
C TRP A 58 15.07 5.66 -20.86
N PRO A 59 14.16 4.95 -20.16
CA PRO A 59 13.59 3.74 -20.70
C PRO A 59 12.68 4.06 -21.89
N LYS A 60 12.67 3.19 -22.89
CA LYS A 60 11.72 3.29 -24.00
C LYS A 60 10.29 3.21 -23.46
N PHE A 61 9.40 4.05 -24.02
CA PHE A 61 7.98 4.07 -23.67
C PHE A 61 7.39 2.65 -23.71
N MET A 62 6.61 2.31 -22.70
CA MET A 62 5.95 1.00 -22.51
C MET A 62 6.92 -0.21 -22.52
N SER A 63 8.20 0.00 -22.27
CA SER A 63 9.12 -1.11 -21.97
C SER A 63 8.94 -1.61 -20.54
N LYS A 64 9.45 -2.80 -20.23
CA LYS A 64 9.48 -3.31 -18.85
C LYS A 64 10.14 -2.32 -17.90
N ASN A 65 11.25 -1.71 -18.30
CA ASN A 65 11.97 -0.72 -17.48
C ASN A 65 11.13 0.55 -17.26
N TYR A 66 10.31 0.94 -18.23
CA TYR A 66 9.37 2.05 -18.10
C TYR A 66 8.28 1.75 -17.06
N LEU A 67 7.70 0.54 -17.06
CA LEU A 67 6.71 0.14 -16.05
C LEU A 67 7.33 0.04 -14.66
N VAL A 68 8.57 -0.42 -14.53
CA VAL A 68 9.32 -0.41 -13.26
C VAL A 68 9.53 1.01 -12.76
N LEU A 69 9.86 1.95 -13.65
CA LEU A 69 10.01 3.37 -13.30
C LEU A 69 8.69 3.94 -12.78
N LEU A 70 7.57 3.71 -13.49
CA LEU A 70 6.24 4.15 -13.03
C LEU A 70 5.87 3.54 -11.68
N ASN A 71 6.12 2.24 -11.49
CA ASN A 71 5.91 1.57 -10.21
C ASN A 71 6.68 2.27 -9.08
N ASN A 72 7.95 2.59 -9.29
CA ASN A 72 8.77 3.26 -8.30
C ASN A 72 8.27 4.69 -8.01
N ILE A 73 7.81 5.43 -9.02
CA ILE A 73 7.23 6.76 -8.84
C ILE A 73 5.98 6.67 -7.97
N ILE A 74 5.08 5.72 -8.25
CA ILE A 74 3.86 5.54 -7.45
C ILE A 74 4.19 5.16 -6.00
N LEU A 75 5.12 4.22 -5.80
CA LEU A 75 5.55 3.83 -4.45
C LEU A 75 6.18 4.98 -3.69
N MET A 76 6.99 5.82 -4.35
CA MET A 76 7.53 7.04 -3.75
C MET A 76 6.43 8.04 -3.40
N SER A 77 5.42 8.20 -4.24
CA SER A 77 4.27 9.07 -3.95
C SER A 77 3.50 8.58 -2.72
N ILE A 78 3.24 7.27 -2.62
CA ILE A 78 2.62 6.67 -1.43
C ILE A 78 3.48 6.91 -0.19
N LEU A 79 4.79 6.72 -0.30
CA LEU A 79 5.73 6.98 0.79
C LEU A 79 5.64 8.43 1.28
N PHE A 80 5.64 9.41 0.37
CA PHE A 80 5.52 10.83 0.73
C PHE A 80 4.18 11.15 1.40
N ILE A 81 3.08 10.58 0.92
CA ILE A 81 1.75 10.74 1.55
C ILE A 81 1.78 10.22 2.99
N VAL A 82 2.36 9.04 3.21
CA VAL A 82 2.47 8.45 4.55
C VAL A 82 3.40 9.27 5.44
N LEU A 83 4.56 9.71 4.93
CA LEU A 83 5.48 10.54 5.70
C LEU A 83 4.85 11.87 6.11
N ILE A 84 4.22 12.57 5.17
CA ILE A 84 3.55 13.84 5.47
C ILE A 84 2.42 13.61 6.48
N GLY A 85 1.56 12.63 6.26
CA GLY A 85 0.44 12.34 7.15
C GLY A 85 0.86 11.93 8.57
N THR A 86 2.04 11.32 8.72
CA THR A 86 2.57 10.92 10.04
C THR A 86 3.40 12.00 10.71
N LEU A 87 4.24 12.70 9.97
CA LEU A 87 5.18 13.67 10.54
C LEU A 87 4.57 15.06 10.73
N TYR A 88 3.62 15.44 9.87
CA TYR A 88 3.00 16.77 9.93
C TYR A 88 2.33 17.06 11.28
N PRO A 89 1.52 16.18 11.89
CA PRO A 89 0.96 16.39 13.22
C PRO A 89 2.05 16.58 14.28
N ILE A 90 3.10 15.78 14.23
CA ILE A 90 4.23 15.84 15.19
C ILE A 90 4.95 17.19 15.10
N ILE A 91 5.25 17.62 13.87
CA ILE A 91 5.92 18.89 13.61
C ILE A 91 5.02 20.05 14.07
N LEU A 92 3.74 19.99 13.75
CA LEU A 92 2.79 21.03 14.15
C LEU A 92 2.69 21.15 15.67
N GLU A 93 2.60 20.03 16.40
CA GLU A 93 2.55 20.01 17.86
C GLU A 93 3.84 20.56 18.49
N ALA A 94 5.00 20.33 17.86
CA ALA A 94 6.28 20.86 18.34
C ALA A 94 6.41 22.38 18.20
N PHE A 95 5.77 22.99 17.21
CA PHE A 95 5.84 24.43 16.94
C PHE A 95 4.61 25.21 17.41
N THR A 96 3.48 24.54 17.57
CA THR A 96 2.21 25.13 18.00
C THR A 96 1.62 24.26 19.09
N SER A 97 1.00 24.83 20.09
CA SER A 97 0.29 24.04 21.13
C SER A 97 -0.97 23.33 20.62
N ASN A 98 -1.22 23.35 19.32
CA ASN A 98 -2.38 22.75 18.69
C ASN A 98 -2.14 21.27 18.42
N LYS A 99 -3.04 20.40 18.90
CA LYS A 99 -3.04 18.98 18.60
C LYS A 99 -3.87 18.72 17.36
N LEU A 100 -3.24 18.22 16.30
CA LEU A 100 -3.90 17.76 15.08
C LEU A 100 -3.81 16.24 15.02
N SER A 101 -4.92 15.60 14.70
CA SER A 101 -4.94 14.16 14.39
C SER A 101 -5.38 13.96 12.95
N ILE A 102 -4.55 13.26 12.16
CA ILE A 102 -4.89 12.87 10.79
C ILE A 102 -5.53 11.49 10.84
N GLY A 103 -6.80 11.43 10.45
CA GLY A 103 -7.61 10.20 10.50
C GLY A 103 -7.36 9.25 9.31
N PRO A 104 -7.89 8.01 9.37
CA PRO A 104 -7.77 7.00 8.32
C PRO A 104 -8.29 7.46 6.95
N SER A 105 -9.28 8.35 6.90
CA SER A 105 -9.87 8.88 5.65
C SER A 105 -8.86 9.65 4.79
N TYR A 106 -7.91 10.35 5.41
CA TYR A 106 -6.82 11.01 4.68
C TYR A 106 -6.01 10.00 3.86
N PHE A 107 -5.57 8.93 4.51
CA PHE A 107 -4.75 7.92 3.87
C PHE A 107 -5.54 7.14 2.82
N SER A 108 -6.77 6.72 3.11
CA SER A 108 -7.59 5.95 2.19
C SER A 108 -7.91 6.74 0.92
N ASN A 109 -8.27 8.02 1.03
CA ASN A 109 -8.62 8.84 -0.12
C ASN A 109 -7.43 9.12 -1.05
N LEU A 110 -6.23 9.31 -0.50
CA LEU A 110 -5.03 9.62 -1.28
C LEU A 110 -4.32 8.38 -1.81
N ILE A 111 -4.26 7.30 -1.02
CA ILE A 111 -3.49 6.10 -1.37
C ILE A 111 -4.30 5.17 -2.27
N SER A 112 -5.62 5.04 -2.09
CA SER A 112 -6.44 4.10 -2.87
C SER A 112 -6.29 4.26 -4.40
N PRO A 113 -6.36 5.46 -4.98
CA PRO A 113 -6.17 5.61 -6.43
C PRO A 113 -4.77 5.23 -6.90
N LEU A 114 -3.73 5.47 -6.07
CA LEU A 114 -2.36 5.08 -6.37
C LEU A 114 -2.17 3.56 -6.32
N VAL A 115 -2.82 2.89 -5.38
CA VAL A 115 -2.81 1.43 -5.29
C VAL A 115 -3.49 0.79 -6.51
N ILE A 116 -4.60 1.36 -6.99
CA ILE A 116 -5.23 0.90 -8.22
C ILE A 116 -4.28 1.04 -9.41
N ALA A 117 -3.63 2.20 -9.55
CA ALA A 117 -2.65 2.42 -10.61
C ALA A 117 -1.49 1.41 -10.52
N LEU A 118 -1.01 1.10 -9.31
CA LEU A 118 0.01 0.09 -9.06
C LEU A 118 -0.44 -1.31 -9.51
N LEU A 119 -1.66 -1.72 -9.16
CA LEU A 119 -2.22 -3.01 -9.56
C LEU A 119 -2.39 -3.10 -11.08
N LEU A 120 -2.80 -2.01 -11.73
CA LEU A 120 -2.86 -1.95 -13.19
C LEU A 120 -1.48 -2.12 -13.82
N ILE A 121 -0.44 -1.45 -13.32
CA ILE A 121 0.94 -1.62 -13.81
C ILE A 121 1.40 -3.07 -13.62
N PHE A 122 1.12 -3.70 -12.49
CA PHE A 122 1.45 -5.11 -12.27
C PHE A 122 0.80 -6.04 -13.29
N THR A 123 -0.46 -5.79 -13.62
CA THR A 123 -1.17 -6.55 -14.65
C THR A 123 -0.62 -6.27 -16.04
N MET A 124 -0.32 -5.00 -16.35
CA MET A 124 0.25 -4.59 -17.63
C MET A 124 1.58 -5.29 -17.91
N GLU A 125 2.46 -5.43 -16.93
CA GLU A 125 3.73 -6.13 -17.10
C GLU A 125 3.56 -7.58 -17.58
N GLN A 126 2.48 -8.25 -17.16
CA GLN A 126 2.20 -9.62 -17.57
C GLN A 126 1.83 -9.74 -19.06
N PHE A 127 1.26 -8.68 -19.63
CA PHE A 127 0.75 -8.65 -20.99
C PHE A 127 1.65 -7.92 -21.99
N LEU A 128 2.76 -7.33 -21.55
CA LEU A 128 3.69 -6.58 -22.41
C LEU A 128 4.13 -7.35 -23.66
N LYS A 129 4.34 -8.67 -23.53
CA LYS A 129 4.77 -9.52 -24.66
C LYS A 129 3.69 -9.72 -25.73
N GLN A 130 2.45 -9.41 -25.41
CA GLN A 130 1.30 -9.62 -26.32
C GLN A 130 1.02 -8.41 -27.23
N GLY A 131 1.74 -7.30 -27.02
CA GLY A 131 1.63 -6.06 -27.78
C GLY A 131 0.74 -5.01 -27.12
N PHE A 132 1.11 -3.76 -27.32
CA PHE A 132 0.51 -2.57 -26.69
C PHE A 132 -1.01 -2.46 -26.88
N ARG A 133 -1.52 -2.79 -28.05
CA ARG A 133 -2.95 -2.73 -28.35
C ARG A 133 -3.78 -3.68 -27.47
N LYS A 134 -3.29 -4.93 -27.29
CA LYS A 134 -3.96 -5.91 -26.43
C LYS A 134 -3.95 -5.49 -24.96
N LEU A 135 -2.88 -4.84 -24.55
CA LEU A 135 -2.70 -4.32 -23.22
C LEU A 135 -3.73 -3.25 -22.88
N ILE A 136 -3.91 -2.25 -23.77
CA ILE A 136 -4.91 -1.18 -23.60
C ILE A 136 -6.32 -1.77 -23.58
N ILE A 137 -6.63 -2.69 -24.49
CA ILE A 137 -7.94 -3.35 -24.54
C ILE A 137 -8.21 -4.08 -23.23
N PHE A 138 -7.23 -4.79 -22.69
CA PHE A 138 -7.37 -5.53 -21.43
C PHE A 138 -7.59 -4.58 -20.24
N ALA A 139 -6.82 -3.49 -20.13
CA ALA A 139 -6.98 -2.49 -19.09
C ALA A 139 -8.36 -1.80 -19.18
N ALA A 140 -8.79 -1.44 -20.39
CA ALA A 140 -10.11 -0.86 -20.61
C ALA A 140 -11.25 -1.83 -20.23
N LEU A 141 -11.12 -3.11 -20.58
CA LEU A 141 -12.08 -4.13 -20.20
C LEU A 141 -12.20 -4.30 -18.68
N ILE A 142 -11.09 -4.29 -17.95
CA ILE A 142 -11.11 -4.34 -16.47
C ILE A 142 -11.89 -3.14 -15.92
N ILE A 143 -11.60 -1.94 -16.39
CA ILE A 143 -12.26 -0.71 -15.92
C ILE A 143 -13.76 -0.75 -16.25
N ILE A 144 -14.12 -1.06 -17.49
CA ILE A 144 -15.52 -1.13 -17.93
C ILE A 144 -16.27 -2.19 -17.12
N LEU A 145 -15.71 -3.39 -16.98
CA LEU A 145 -16.33 -4.48 -16.23
C LEU A 145 -16.50 -4.10 -14.76
N SER A 146 -15.51 -3.42 -14.15
CA SER A 146 -15.62 -2.97 -12.77
C SER A 146 -16.73 -1.94 -12.57
N LEU A 147 -16.89 -1.00 -13.50
CA LEU A 147 -17.97 -0.02 -13.46
C LEU A 147 -19.35 -0.68 -13.63
N ILE A 148 -19.46 -1.65 -14.52
CA ILE A 148 -20.72 -2.41 -14.71
C ILE A 148 -21.06 -3.18 -13.43
N VAL A 149 -20.12 -3.94 -12.86
CA VAL A 149 -20.34 -4.71 -11.63
C VAL A 149 -20.72 -3.81 -10.47
N GLN A 150 -20.05 -2.68 -10.31
CA GLN A 150 -20.38 -1.70 -9.29
C GLN A 150 -21.79 -1.13 -9.47
N GLN A 151 -22.15 -0.73 -10.70
CA GLN A 151 -23.43 -0.07 -10.95
C GLN A 151 -24.63 -1.02 -10.80
N PHE A 152 -24.50 -2.28 -11.25
CA PHE A 152 -25.63 -3.20 -11.34
C PHE A 152 -25.70 -4.25 -10.23
N ILE A 153 -24.55 -4.60 -9.63
CA ILE A 153 -24.47 -5.71 -8.67
C ILE A 153 -24.09 -5.23 -7.27
N LEU A 154 -23.11 -4.33 -7.16
CA LEU A 154 -22.49 -3.94 -5.90
C LEU A 154 -22.55 -2.43 -5.69
N LYS A 155 -23.76 -1.85 -5.68
CA LYS A 155 -23.99 -0.40 -5.60
C LYS A 155 -23.32 0.28 -4.39
N ASP A 156 -23.27 -0.43 -3.26
CA ASP A 156 -22.74 0.08 -1.99
C ASP A 156 -21.25 -0.25 -1.77
N VAL A 157 -20.62 -0.90 -2.74
CA VAL A 157 -19.21 -1.32 -2.64
C VAL A 157 -18.32 -0.36 -3.41
N TYR A 158 -17.20 0.04 -2.82
CA TYR A 158 -16.26 0.93 -3.48
C TYR A 158 -15.64 0.32 -4.76
N ALA A 159 -15.52 1.12 -5.81
CA ALA A 159 -15.02 0.71 -7.12
C ALA A 159 -13.67 -0.02 -7.07
N TYR A 160 -12.77 0.40 -6.17
CA TYR A 160 -11.45 -0.20 -6.05
C TYR A 160 -11.47 -1.63 -5.48
N LEU A 161 -12.48 -2.02 -4.69
CA LEU A 161 -12.66 -3.41 -4.29
C LEU A 161 -12.99 -4.28 -5.50
N VAL A 162 -13.91 -3.81 -6.35
CA VAL A 162 -14.30 -4.50 -7.57
C VAL A 162 -13.12 -4.61 -8.53
N ILE A 163 -12.39 -3.51 -8.76
CA ILE A 163 -11.21 -3.49 -9.64
C ILE A 163 -10.15 -4.47 -9.14
N SER A 164 -9.81 -4.43 -7.85
CA SER A 164 -8.81 -5.34 -7.28
C SER A 164 -9.23 -6.81 -7.37
N GLY A 165 -10.51 -7.11 -7.15
CA GLY A 165 -11.07 -8.45 -7.31
C GLY A 165 -10.99 -8.97 -8.75
N ILE A 166 -11.33 -8.15 -9.74
CA ILE A 166 -11.23 -8.51 -11.15
C ILE A 166 -9.78 -8.74 -11.58
N ILE A 167 -8.85 -7.88 -11.11
CA ILE A 167 -7.42 -8.07 -11.37
C ILE A 167 -6.92 -9.38 -10.75
N LEU A 168 -7.34 -9.69 -9.53
CA LEU A 168 -7.00 -10.94 -8.86
C LEU A 168 -7.48 -12.16 -9.66
N LEU A 169 -8.74 -12.14 -10.07
CA LEU A 169 -9.32 -13.22 -10.90
C LEU A 169 -8.58 -13.39 -12.23
N ALA A 170 -8.23 -12.30 -12.91
CA ALA A 170 -7.49 -12.33 -14.16
C ALA A 170 -6.07 -12.92 -13.98
N LEU A 171 -5.38 -12.59 -12.91
CA LEU A 171 -4.06 -13.16 -12.61
C LEU A 171 -4.14 -14.64 -12.22
N MET A 172 -5.14 -15.02 -11.43
CA MET A 172 -5.37 -16.42 -11.06
C MET A 172 -5.72 -17.28 -12.30
N ALA A 173 -6.60 -16.79 -13.16
CA ALA A 173 -6.95 -17.47 -14.41
C ALA A 173 -5.70 -17.67 -15.29
N ARG A 174 -4.88 -16.64 -15.44
CA ARG A 174 -3.62 -16.74 -16.18
C ARG A 174 -2.66 -17.77 -15.56
N ALA A 175 -2.48 -17.75 -14.23
CA ALA A 175 -1.64 -18.73 -13.55
C ALA A 175 -2.13 -20.16 -13.79
N PHE A 176 -3.45 -20.36 -13.75
CA PHE A 176 -4.08 -21.65 -14.04
C PHE A 176 -3.82 -22.11 -15.48
N PHE A 177 -4.00 -21.23 -16.47
CA PHE A 177 -3.70 -21.56 -17.88
C PHE A 177 -2.23 -21.91 -18.10
N GLU A 178 -1.31 -21.21 -17.46
CA GLU A 178 0.13 -21.55 -17.55
C GLU A 178 0.43 -22.92 -16.94
N LEU A 179 -0.19 -23.26 -15.80
CA LEU A 179 -0.04 -24.59 -15.19
C LEU A 179 -0.55 -25.70 -16.12
N LEU A 180 -1.72 -25.52 -16.73
CA LEU A 180 -2.28 -26.49 -17.70
C LEU A 180 -1.36 -26.66 -18.91
N LYS A 181 -0.79 -25.57 -19.42
CA LYS A 181 0.08 -25.60 -20.60
C LYS A 181 1.42 -26.28 -20.35
N THR A 182 2.02 -26.04 -19.19
CA THR A 182 3.36 -26.55 -18.86
C THR A 182 3.35 -27.96 -18.29
N LYS A 183 2.18 -28.48 -17.92
CA LYS A 183 2.02 -29.77 -17.20
C LYS A 183 2.94 -29.88 -15.96
N SER A 184 3.46 -28.77 -15.50
CA SER A 184 4.37 -28.67 -14.34
C SER A 184 3.66 -27.99 -13.19
N ILE A 185 3.75 -28.56 -12.01
CA ILE A 185 3.21 -27.99 -10.76
C ILE A 185 4.02 -26.75 -10.32
N LYS A 186 5.17 -26.49 -10.95
CA LYS A 186 6.01 -25.34 -10.60
C LYS A 186 5.42 -24.05 -11.18
N MET A 187 4.68 -23.33 -10.35
CA MET A 187 4.20 -21.99 -10.68
C MET A 187 5.38 -21.04 -10.86
N PRO A 188 5.40 -20.18 -11.90
CA PRO A 188 6.43 -19.16 -12.02
C PRO A 188 6.43 -18.24 -10.79
N HIS A 189 7.54 -18.16 -10.07
CA HIS A 189 7.66 -17.37 -8.82
C HIS A 189 7.17 -15.92 -8.98
N LYS A 190 7.35 -15.37 -10.18
CA LYS A 190 6.89 -14.02 -10.52
C LYS A 190 5.35 -13.89 -10.43
N ILE A 191 4.61 -14.84 -10.98
CA ILE A 191 3.14 -14.82 -10.96
C ILE A 191 2.64 -14.98 -9.53
N LEU A 192 3.26 -15.89 -8.77
CA LEU A 192 2.92 -16.10 -7.36
C LEU A 192 3.12 -14.81 -6.54
N GLY A 193 4.25 -14.11 -6.73
CA GLY A 193 4.51 -12.83 -6.05
C GLY A 193 3.46 -11.77 -6.38
N HIS A 194 3.04 -11.66 -7.65
CA HIS A 194 2.01 -10.69 -8.04
C HIS A 194 0.64 -11.04 -7.47
N ILE A 195 0.26 -12.32 -7.48
CA ILE A 195 -0.99 -12.79 -6.87
C ILE A 195 -1.00 -12.47 -5.36
N SER A 196 0.09 -12.70 -4.65
CA SER A 196 0.20 -12.41 -3.22
C SER A 196 -0.06 -10.95 -2.88
N VAL A 197 0.53 -10.03 -3.65
CA VAL A 197 0.32 -8.58 -3.47
C VAL A 197 -1.15 -8.20 -3.75
N VAL A 198 -1.76 -8.76 -4.79
CA VAL A 198 -3.16 -8.47 -5.12
C VAL A 198 -4.11 -9.05 -4.08
N ILE A 199 -3.86 -10.27 -3.56
CA ILE A 199 -4.64 -10.87 -2.47
C ILE A 199 -4.56 -9.98 -1.22
N LEU A 200 -3.35 -9.54 -0.85
CA LEU A 200 -3.16 -8.66 0.30
C LEU A 200 -3.95 -7.35 0.13
N THR A 201 -3.81 -6.72 -1.02
CA THR A 201 -4.53 -5.47 -1.32
C THR A 201 -6.04 -5.68 -1.29
N PHE A 202 -6.54 -6.75 -1.90
CA PHE A 202 -7.95 -7.10 -1.89
C PHE A 202 -8.46 -7.31 -0.45
N ALA A 203 -7.72 -8.06 0.38
CA ALA A 203 -8.08 -8.30 1.77
C ALA A 203 -8.14 -7.01 2.60
N VAL A 204 -7.19 -6.09 2.41
CA VAL A 204 -7.18 -4.78 3.09
C VAL A 204 -8.38 -3.94 2.67
N ILE A 205 -8.66 -3.84 1.37
CA ILE A 205 -9.80 -3.08 0.86
C ILE A 205 -11.12 -3.73 1.31
N PHE A 206 -11.22 -5.06 1.27
CA PHE A 206 -12.39 -5.79 1.75
C PHE A 206 -12.65 -5.51 3.24
N ASN A 207 -11.63 -5.63 4.08
CA ASN A 207 -11.76 -5.34 5.50
C ASN A 207 -12.21 -3.89 5.74
N HIS A 208 -11.63 -2.91 5.00
CA HIS A 208 -12.01 -1.51 5.13
C HIS A 208 -13.48 -1.25 4.77
N ASN A 209 -14.03 -1.96 3.78
CA ASN A 209 -15.42 -1.79 3.35
C ASN A 209 -16.44 -2.45 4.29
N PHE A 210 -16.06 -3.57 4.90
CA PHE A 210 -17.01 -4.40 5.67
C PHE A 210 -16.74 -4.38 7.17
N SER A 211 -15.65 -3.75 7.64
CA SER A 211 -15.44 -3.56 9.08
C SER A 211 -16.34 -2.46 9.63
N GLN A 212 -17.03 -2.78 10.72
CA GLN A 212 -17.79 -1.80 11.49
C GLN A 212 -17.00 -1.47 12.75
N ASN A 213 -16.61 -0.21 12.90
CA ASN A 213 -15.99 0.30 14.12
C ASN A 213 -17.03 1.05 14.92
N LEU A 214 -17.26 0.62 16.15
CA LEU A 214 -18.15 1.26 17.12
C LEU A 214 -17.29 1.81 18.26
N ASP A 215 -17.14 3.14 18.29
CA ASP A 215 -16.54 3.82 19.44
C ASP A 215 -17.60 4.08 20.49
N LEU A 216 -17.64 3.24 21.52
CA LEU A 216 -18.61 3.34 22.61
C LEU A 216 -17.92 3.94 23.85
N ARG A 217 -18.49 5.02 24.37
CA ARG A 217 -18.18 5.50 25.73
C ARG A 217 -19.17 4.83 26.70
N ILE A 218 -18.65 3.94 27.52
CA ILE A 218 -19.45 3.16 28.49
C ILE A 218 -19.19 3.69 29.89
N SER A 219 -20.25 4.06 30.61
CA SER A 219 -20.19 4.39 32.01
C SER A 219 -20.22 3.10 32.86
N PRO A 220 -19.54 3.05 34.03
CA PRO A 220 -19.60 1.88 34.90
C PRO A 220 -21.04 1.51 35.26
N GLY A 221 -21.45 0.28 34.95
CA GLY A 221 -22.80 -0.23 35.21
C GLY A 221 -23.82 -0.12 34.06
N GLU A 222 -23.42 0.41 32.92
CA GLU A 222 -24.26 0.54 31.72
C GLU A 222 -24.19 -0.73 30.87
N ASN A 223 -25.33 -1.29 30.49
CA ASN A 223 -25.41 -2.45 29.61
C ASN A 223 -25.67 -1.98 28.18
N ILE A 224 -24.81 -2.32 27.25
CA ILE A 224 -24.93 -1.92 25.83
C ILE A 224 -25.04 -3.16 24.95
N SER A 225 -26.05 -3.19 24.08
CA SER A 225 -26.13 -4.15 22.98
C SER A 225 -25.44 -3.58 21.73
N ALA A 226 -24.27 -4.09 21.39
CA ALA A 226 -23.54 -3.70 20.19
C ALA A 226 -23.37 -4.91 19.27
N ILE A 227 -23.75 -4.76 18.01
CA ILE A 227 -23.55 -5.77 16.93
C ILE A 227 -24.04 -7.18 17.33
N GLY A 228 -25.22 -7.27 17.95
CA GLY A 228 -25.80 -8.56 18.35
C GLY A 228 -25.17 -9.23 19.57
N THR A 229 -24.25 -8.57 20.26
CA THR A 229 -23.66 -9.02 21.54
C THR A 229 -24.02 -8.08 22.67
N ASN A 230 -24.49 -8.64 23.78
CA ASN A 230 -24.72 -7.89 25.02
C ASN A 230 -23.40 -7.83 25.79
N LEU A 231 -22.77 -6.64 25.83
CA LEU A 231 -21.63 -6.37 26.70
C LEU A 231 -22.13 -5.91 28.07
N LYS A 232 -21.68 -6.60 29.13
CA LYS A 232 -21.94 -6.22 30.52
C LYS A 232 -20.79 -5.47 31.13
#